data_211b121fae2a7b2014c51d55275a72f6
#
_entry.id   211b121fae2a7b2014c51d55275a72f6
#
_cell.length_a   1.000
_cell.length_b   1.000
_cell.length_c   1.000
_cell.angle_alpha   90.00
_cell.angle_beta   90.00
_cell.angle_gamma   90.00
#
_symmetry.space_group_name_H-M   'P 1'
#
loop_
_entity.id
_entity.type
_entity.pdbx_description
1 polymer ?
#
loop_
_entity_poly.entity_id
_entity_poly.type
_entity_poly.pdbx_seq_one_letter_code
_entity_poly.pdbx_strand_id
1 'polypeptide(L)'
;MPNLTDYLTTEISTSRQKKFSMVTLVDTPGLVDGDMAYPFDVNESILWFSELCDLVFVFFDPIGQALCKRTLNIVEKISSKHPERMRFYLSKADEAGHESDRQRVMMQIVQELCKRPGLNKTGFDMPTIYVPNPNKQVNNKQVSRVAEIIAMYSVQVRCVNQIEEVCKDIEKTINQTIQNTLNSLEKDCDSIEKLVDEAINKDNRTRASNLRAWLKSGCLYLLAMVLPVALAVTLVLAMMEGVVMDLMGKEMTNVLKWYTLPIKKFWSSYPPDYQLYGALGLVVTTLVLLGLASFLGKTSATLTRKQKRQLLDKQEFVR
;
A
#
# COMPACT_ATOMS: atom_id res chain seq x y z
N MET A 1 -23.21 2.51 12.28
CA MET A 1 -23.98 2.01 13.43
C MET A 1 -24.92 3.10 13.89
N PRO A 2 -26.22 2.95 13.76
CA PRO A 2 -27.17 3.97 14.19
C PRO A 2 -27.09 4.11 15.71
N ASN A 3 -27.24 5.32 16.20
CA ASN A 3 -27.30 5.73 17.61
C ASN A 3 -26.03 5.54 18.47
N LEU A 4 -24.95 4.95 17.96
CA LEU A 4 -23.72 4.76 18.74
C LEU A 4 -23.07 6.09 19.13
N THR A 5 -23.06 7.06 18.23
CA THR A 5 -22.41 8.38 18.43
C THR A 5 -22.99 9.16 19.60
N ASP A 6 -24.28 8.95 19.91
CA ASP A 6 -24.97 9.68 20.99
C ASP A 6 -24.59 9.17 22.39
N TYR A 7 -23.94 8.00 22.42
CA TYR A 7 -23.50 7.35 23.68
C TYR A 7 -21.97 7.32 23.83
N LEU A 8 -21.22 7.88 22.86
CA LEU A 8 -19.78 8.01 22.97
C LEU A 8 -19.43 9.24 23.83
N THR A 9 -18.74 9.00 24.91
CA THR A 9 -18.15 10.04 25.76
C THR A 9 -16.64 9.93 25.74
N THR A 10 -15.94 11.04 25.75
CA THR A 10 -14.46 11.06 25.73
C THR A 10 -13.96 11.84 26.93
N GLU A 11 -13.06 11.23 27.68
CA GLU A 11 -12.35 11.85 28.79
C GLU A 11 -10.85 11.85 28.49
N ILE A 12 -10.19 12.97 28.73
CA ILE A 12 -8.74 13.07 28.57
C ILE A 12 -8.10 12.97 29.95
N SER A 13 -7.39 11.87 30.19
CA SER A 13 -6.61 11.69 31.40
C SER A 13 -5.13 11.96 31.13
N THR A 14 -4.47 12.69 32.02
CA THR A 14 -3.04 12.97 31.96
C THR A 14 -2.27 12.05 32.88
N SER A 15 -1.29 11.32 32.34
CA SER A 15 -0.38 10.50 33.12
C SER A 15 1.03 11.09 33.13
N ARG A 16 1.71 11.01 34.27
CA ARG A 16 3.13 11.38 34.39
C ARG A 16 4.06 10.29 33.86
N GLN A 17 3.56 9.12 33.56
CA GLN A 17 4.33 8.03 32.98
C GLN A 17 4.55 8.27 31.49
N LYS A 18 5.80 8.37 31.09
CA LYS A 18 6.23 8.83 29.75
C LYS A 18 5.72 7.97 28.58
N LYS A 19 5.30 6.73 28.82
CA LYS A 19 4.95 5.79 27.74
C LYS A 19 3.44 5.71 27.43
N PHE A 20 2.59 6.33 28.24
CA PHE A 20 1.13 6.27 28.06
C PHE A 20 0.53 7.49 27.37
N SER A 21 1.34 8.41 26.85
CA SER A 21 0.87 9.65 26.23
C SER A 21 0.12 9.47 24.89
N MET A 22 0.19 8.28 24.30
CA MET A 22 -0.42 8.00 22.99
C MET A 22 -1.34 6.77 23.02
N VAL A 23 -1.91 6.45 24.19
CA VAL A 23 -2.81 5.31 24.36
C VAL A 23 -4.24 5.81 24.41
N THR A 24 -5.11 5.25 23.59
CA THR A 24 -6.56 5.42 23.67
C THR A 24 -7.15 4.16 24.26
N LEU A 25 -7.86 4.30 25.37
CA LEU A 25 -8.60 3.21 26.00
C LEU A 25 -10.07 3.33 25.64
N VAL A 26 -10.66 2.25 25.15
CA VAL A 26 -12.10 2.17 24.87
C VAL A 26 -12.73 1.27 25.91
N ASP A 27 -13.56 1.85 26.77
CA ASP A 27 -14.38 1.11 27.72
C ASP A 27 -15.72 0.75 27.07
N THR A 28 -16.12 -0.50 27.22
CA THR A 28 -17.35 -1.03 26.62
C THR A 28 -18.38 -1.36 27.69
N PRO A 29 -19.69 -1.27 27.37
CA PRO A 29 -20.72 -1.72 28.30
C PRO A 29 -20.49 -3.17 28.73
N GLY A 30 -20.69 -3.46 30.00
CA GLY A 30 -20.62 -4.82 30.52
C GLY A 30 -21.66 -5.72 29.84
N LEU A 31 -21.22 -6.88 29.38
CA LEU A 31 -22.11 -7.85 28.75
C LEU A 31 -22.74 -8.76 29.82
N VAL A 32 -24.06 -8.86 29.80
CA VAL A 32 -24.83 -9.75 30.63
C VAL A 32 -25.75 -10.62 29.80
N ASP A 33 -26.04 -11.83 30.27
CA ASP A 33 -27.05 -12.68 29.66
C ASP A 33 -28.46 -12.19 30.07
N GLY A 34 -29.42 -12.28 29.14
CA GLY A 34 -30.81 -11.87 29.33
C GLY A 34 -31.27 -10.81 28.36
N ASP A 35 -32.50 -10.34 28.53
CA ASP A 35 -33.19 -9.41 27.63
C ASP A 35 -32.86 -7.93 27.91
N MET A 36 -31.62 -7.63 28.27
CA MET A 36 -31.20 -6.25 28.45
C MET A 36 -31.19 -5.54 27.10
N ALA A 37 -32.10 -4.58 26.94
CA ALA A 37 -32.16 -3.73 25.75
C ALA A 37 -31.12 -2.61 25.87
N TYR A 38 -30.21 -2.59 24.92
CA TYR A 38 -29.26 -1.47 24.74
C TYR A 38 -29.80 -0.50 23.69
N PRO A 39 -29.48 0.78 23.78
CA PRO A 39 -29.93 1.77 22.80
C PRO A 39 -29.26 1.61 21.41
N PHE A 40 -28.19 0.84 21.32
CA PHE A 40 -27.47 0.47 20.10
C PHE A 40 -27.03 -1.00 20.15
N ASP A 41 -26.59 -1.54 19.03
CA ASP A 41 -26.04 -2.90 19.00
C ASP A 41 -24.63 -2.96 19.61
N VAL A 42 -24.58 -3.32 20.90
CA VAL A 42 -23.33 -3.42 21.67
C VAL A 42 -22.42 -4.51 21.10
N ASN A 43 -22.99 -5.63 20.62
CA ASN A 43 -22.18 -6.75 20.11
C ASN A 43 -21.44 -6.35 18.83
N GLU A 44 -22.15 -5.72 17.91
CA GLU A 44 -21.58 -5.24 16.64
C GLU A 44 -20.56 -4.11 16.92
N SER A 45 -20.86 -3.23 17.88
CA SER A 45 -19.97 -2.14 18.26
C SER A 45 -18.63 -2.66 18.83
N ILE A 46 -18.67 -3.65 19.72
CA ILE A 46 -17.46 -4.26 20.28
C ILE A 46 -16.65 -4.96 19.19
N LEU A 47 -17.31 -5.69 18.28
CA LEU A 47 -16.61 -6.34 17.17
C LEU A 47 -15.95 -5.31 16.24
N TRP A 48 -16.61 -4.20 15.95
CA TRP A 48 -16.06 -3.13 15.13
C TRP A 48 -14.86 -2.44 15.80
N PHE A 49 -14.95 -2.11 17.09
CA PHE A 49 -13.83 -1.56 17.85
C PHE A 49 -12.65 -2.54 17.92
N SER A 50 -12.91 -3.84 18.05
CA SER A 50 -11.85 -4.85 18.09
C SER A 50 -11.02 -4.92 16.80
N GLU A 51 -11.58 -4.54 15.66
CA GLU A 51 -10.86 -4.45 14.40
C GLU A 51 -9.90 -3.24 14.36
N LEU A 52 -10.25 -2.16 15.06
CA LEU A 52 -9.45 -0.93 15.14
C LEU A 52 -8.38 -0.95 16.23
N CYS A 53 -8.59 -1.74 17.28
CA CYS A 53 -7.69 -1.79 18.44
C CYS A 53 -6.46 -2.66 18.19
N ASP A 54 -5.30 -2.22 18.68
CA ASP A 54 -4.07 -3.02 18.69
C ASP A 54 -4.08 -4.11 19.76
N LEU A 55 -4.88 -3.91 20.83
CA LEU A 55 -4.96 -4.82 21.98
C LEU A 55 -6.37 -4.85 22.53
N VAL A 56 -6.86 -6.05 22.90
CA VAL A 56 -8.18 -6.28 23.46
C VAL A 56 -8.02 -6.98 24.80
N PHE A 57 -8.46 -6.32 25.87
CA PHE A 57 -8.49 -6.89 27.20
C PHE A 57 -9.84 -7.51 27.50
N VAL A 58 -9.84 -8.75 27.95
CA VAL A 58 -11.03 -9.45 28.41
C VAL A 58 -10.92 -9.70 29.92
N PHE A 59 -11.77 -9.05 30.66
CA PHE A 59 -11.80 -9.16 32.12
C PHE A 59 -12.92 -10.11 32.56
N PHE A 60 -12.55 -11.12 33.29
CA PHE A 60 -13.51 -12.03 33.95
C PHE A 60 -13.62 -11.69 35.43
N ASP A 61 -14.85 -11.52 35.91
CA ASP A 61 -15.14 -11.28 37.33
C ASP A 61 -15.44 -12.63 38.02
N PRO A 62 -14.64 -13.04 38.99
CA PRO A 62 -14.83 -14.32 39.68
C PRO A 62 -16.12 -14.43 40.50
N ILE A 63 -16.72 -13.29 40.88
CA ILE A 63 -17.95 -13.26 41.72
C ILE A 63 -19.18 -13.05 40.82
N GLY A 64 -19.01 -12.38 39.66
CA GLY A 64 -20.08 -12.06 38.76
C GLY A 64 -20.37 -13.15 37.72
N GLN A 65 -20.94 -12.76 36.59
CA GLN A 65 -21.25 -13.66 35.48
C GLN A 65 -20.01 -13.94 34.64
N ALA A 66 -18.99 -14.57 35.20
CA ALA A 66 -17.74 -14.85 34.48
C ALA A 66 -17.93 -15.66 33.19
N LEU A 67 -18.98 -16.45 33.10
CA LEU A 67 -19.29 -17.35 31.99
C LEU A 67 -20.51 -16.89 31.16
N CYS A 68 -20.76 -15.60 31.08
CA CYS A 68 -21.79 -15.02 30.26
C CYS A 68 -21.67 -15.51 28.80
N LYS A 69 -22.68 -16.14 28.22
CA LYS A 69 -22.68 -16.69 26.86
C LYS A 69 -22.44 -15.60 25.84
N ARG A 70 -22.98 -14.42 26.07
CA ARG A 70 -22.84 -13.26 25.18
C ARG A 70 -21.39 -12.82 25.09
N THR A 71 -20.69 -12.70 26.25
CA THR A 71 -19.26 -12.39 26.30
C THR A 71 -18.43 -13.45 25.59
N LEU A 72 -18.67 -14.72 25.88
CA LEU A 72 -17.94 -15.83 25.28
C LEU A 72 -18.13 -15.89 23.75
N ASN A 73 -19.30 -15.58 23.24
CA ASN A 73 -19.57 -15.53 21.79
C ASN A 73 -18.80 -14.39 21.11
N ILE A 74 -18.70 -13.24 21.76
CA ILE A 74 -17.93 -12.10 21.24
C ILE A 74 -16.44 -12.42 21.27
N VAL A 75 -15.93 -12.94 22.37
CA VAL A 75 -14.54 -13.38 22.55
C VAL A 75 -14.15 -14.39 21.46
N GLU A 76 -15.00 -15.37 21.17
CA GLU A 76 -14.79 -16.35 20.11
C GLU A 76 -14.69 -15.70 18.72
N LYS A 77 -15.59 -14.77 18.42
CA LYS A 77 -15.58 -14.03 17.14
C LYS A 77 -14.33 -13.16 16.97
N ILE A 78 -13.89 -12.49 18.04
CA ILE A 78 -12.67 -11.68 18.01
C ILE A 78 -11.45 -12.59 17.85
N SER A 79 -11.37 -13.67 18.64
CA SER A 79 -10.25 -14.61 18.60
C SER A 79 -10.11 -15.32 17.25
N SER A 80 -11.22 -15.55 16.54
CA SER A 80 -11.15 -16.15 15.19
C SER A 80 -10.44 -15.25 14.18
N LYS A 81 -10.48 -13.93 14.36
CA LYS A 81 -9.86 -12.93 13.46
C LYS A 81 -8.49 -12.46 13.97
N HIS A 82 -8.37 -12.17 15.26
CA HIS A 82 -7.21 -11.51 15.86
C HIS A 82 -6.81 -12.15 17.21
N PRO A 83 -6.44 -13.44 17.22
CA PRO A 83 -6.09 -14.13 18.46
C PRO A 83 -4.88 -13.51 19.17
N GLU A 84 -3.94 -12.95 18.44
CA GLU A 84 -2.71 -12.34 18.95
C GLU A 84 -2.94 -11.05 19.74
N ARG A 85 -4.07 -10.36 19.49
CA ARG A 85 -4.41 -9.10 20.16
C ARG A 85 -5.12 -9.29 21.50
N MET A 86 -5.57 -10.50 21.80
CA MET A 86 -6.38 -10.77 23.00
C MET A 86 -5.52 -11.07 24.21
N ARG A 87 -5.92 -10.51 25.36
CA ARG A 87 -5.37 -10.80 26.67
C ARG A 87 -6.51 -11.03 27.66
N PHE A 88 -6.35 -12.01 28.53
CA PHE A 88 -7.36 -12.44 29.48
C PHE A 88 -6.88 -12.17 30.91
N TYR A 89 -7.75 -11.60 31.72
CA TYR A 89 -7.44 -11.28 33.12
C TYR A 89 -8.57 -11.66 34.02
N LEU A 90 -8.22 -12.14 35.22
CA LEU A 90 -9.18 -12.33 36.32
C LEU A 90 -9.22 -11.05 37.17
N SER A 91 -10.29 -10.26 37.01
CA SER A 91 -10.47 -8.99 37.73
C SER A 91 -11.05 -9.21 39.10
N LYS A 92 -10.93 -8.21 40.00
CA LYS A 92 -11.44 -8.25 41.37
C LYS A 92 -11.01 -9.52 42.15
N ALA A 93 -9.80 -9.97 41.88
CA ALA A 93 -9.30 -11.23 42.43
C ALA A 93 -9.17 -11.22 43.97
N ASP A 94 -9.09 -10.03 44.58
CA ASP A 94 -9.11 -9.81 46.04
C ASP A 94 -10.47 -10.10 46.70
N GLU A 95 -11.56 -10.10 45.93
CA GLU A 95 -12.92 -10.33 46.40
C GLU A 95 -13.34 -11.80 46.33
N ALA A 96 -12.62 -12.62 45.56
CA ALA A 96 -12.99 -14.02 45.30
C ALA A 96 -12.74 -15.03 46.44
N GLY A 97 -12.53 -14.58 47.66
CA GLY A 97 -12.35 -15.45 48.80
C GLY A 97 -10.97 -16.11 48.90
N HIS A 98 -10.93 -17.43 49.14
CA HIS A 98 -9.68 -18.17 49.29
C HIS A 98 -9.02 -18.47 47.94
N GLU A 99 -7.70 -18.72 47.95
CA GLU A 99 -6.90 -19.09 46.77
C GLU A 99 -7.50 -20.28 46.02
N SER A 100 -7.99 -21.28 46.75
CA SER A 100 -8.64 -22.46 46.18
C SER A 100 -9.90 -22.11 45.35
N ASP A 101 -10.65 -21.11 45.82
CA ASP A 101 -11.88 -20.70 45.12
C ASP A 101 -11.56 -19.92 43.85
N ARG A 102 -10.54 -19.04 43.90
CA ARG A 102 -10.03 -18.35 42.73
C ARG A 102 -9.52 -19.33 41.68
N GLN A 103 -8.71 -20.30 42.09
CA GLN A 103 -8.19 -21.33 41.19
C GLN A 103 -9.32 -22.15 40.56
N ARG A 104 -10.33 -22.51 41.33
CA ARG A 104 -11.50 -23.24 40.82
C ARG A 104 -12.24 -22.44 39.74
N VAL A 105 -12.55 -21.17 40.03
CA VAL A 105 -13.22 -20.29 39.05
C VAL A 105 -12.37 -20.08 37.83
N MET A 106 -11.08 -19.83 37.99
CA MET A 106 -10.15 -19.69 36.85
C MET A 106 -10.12 -20.94 35.95
N MET A 107 -10.06 -22.14 36.57
CA MET A 107 -10.12 -23.41 35.87
C MET A 107 -11.45 -23.59 35.10
N GLN A 108 -12.57 -23.19 35.71
CA GLN A 108 -13.88 -23.24 35.05
C GLN A 108 -13.90 -22.29 33.80
N ILE A 109 -13.39 -21.06 33.95
CA ILE A 109 -13.31 -20.12 32.81
C ILE A 109 -12.45 -20.69 31.69
N VAL A 110 -11.25 -21.19 32.00
CA VAL A 110 -10.35 -21.79 31.04
C VAL A 110 -10.98 -23.00 30.34
N GLN A 111 -11.68 -23.85 31.07
CA GLN A 111 -12.39 -24.99 30.50
C GLN A 111 -13.49 -24.57 29.53
N GLU A 112 -14.26 -23.53 29.84
CA GLU A 112 -15.30 -23.02 28.94
C GLU A 112 -14.71 -22.35 27.70
N LEU A 113 -13.60 -21.64 27.86
CA LEU A 113 -12.86 -21.07 26.72
C LEU A 113 -12.30 -22.16 25.80
N CYS A 114 -11.70 -23.22 26.38
CA CYS A 114 -11.15 -24.35 25.62
C CYS A 114 -12.20 -25.17 24.85
N LYS A 115 -13.46 -25.15 25.27
CA LYS A 115 -14.55 -25.82 24.52
C LYS A 115 -14.86 -25.12 23.20
N ARG A 116 -14.41 -23.89 23.00
CA ARG A 116 -14.72 -23.11 21.81
C ARG A 116 -13.64 -23.23 20.73
N PRO A 117 -14.03 -23.45 19.44
CA PRO A 117 -13.09 -23.83 18.39
C PRO A 117 -11.97 -22.81 18.14
N GLY A 118 -12.23 -21.53 18.30
CA GLY A 118 -11.26 -20.46 18.06
C GLY A 118 -10.24 -20.27 19.19
N LEU A 119 -10.57 -20.73 20.40
CA LEU A 119 -9.83 -20.47 21.62
C LEU A 119 -8.99 -21.65 22.11
N ASN A 120 -9.17 -22.81 21.53
CA ASN A 120 -8.51 -24.06 21.94
C ASN A 120 -6.99 -24.12 21.64
N LYS A 121 -6.45 -23.17 20.91
CA LYS A 121 -5.07 -23.23 20.36
C LYS A 121 -4.03 -22.53 21.24
N THR A 122 -4.43 -21.70 22.18
CA THR A 122 -3.52 -20.89 22.98
C THR A 122 -3.59 -21.34 24.43
N GLY A 123 -2.42 -21.53 25.07
CA GLY A 123 -2.37 -21.64 26.52
C GLY A 123 -2.93 -20.33 27.10
N PHE A 124 -3.92 -20.46 27.98
CA PHE A 124 -4.47 -19.28 28.65
C PHE A 124 -3.60 -18.94 29.86
N ASP A 125 -2.86 -17.83 29.73
CA ASP A 125 -2.33 -17.14 30.88
C ASP A 125 -3.40 -16.12 31.32
N MET A 126 -3.85 -16.23 32.56
CA MET A 126 -4.91 -15.37 33.12
C MET A 126 -4.43 -14.74 34.42
N PRO A 127 -3.61 -13.71 34.35
CA PRO A 127 -3.12 -12.99 35.50
C PRO A 127 -4.25 -12.45 36.36
N THR A 128 -4.08 -12.55 37.69
CA THR A 128 -5.02 -12.01 38.65
C THR A 128 -4.74 -10.54 38.92
N ILE A 129 -5.76 -9.71 38.76
CA ILE A 129 -5.64 -8.27 38.96
C ILE A 129 -6.73 -7.73 39.88
N TYR A 130 -6.38 -6.70 40.61
CA TYR A 130 -7.34 -5.91 41.40
C TYR A 130 -6.83 -4.50 41.63
N VAL A 131 -7.75 -3.56 41.89
CA VAL A 131 -7.43 -2.20 42.31
C VAL A 131 -7.51 -2.13 43.84
N PRO A 132 -6.39 -1.90 44.55
CA PRO A 132 -6.42 -1.76 45.99
C PRO A 132 -7.39 -0.67 46.44
N ASN A 133 -8.39 -1.01 47.23
CA ASN A 133 -9.36 -0.05 47.74
C ASN A 133 -8.85 0.54 49.06
N PRO A 134 -8.41 1.83 49.07
CA PRO A 134 -7.92 2.45 50.31
C PRO A 134 -8.99 2.63 51.40
N ASN A 135 -10.28 2.58 51.03
CA ASN A 135 -11.40 2.78 51.95
C ASN A 135 -11.94 1.44 52.54
N LYS A 136 -11.44 0.29 52.13
CA LYS A 136 -11.79 -1.02 52.69
C LYS A 136 -11.06 -1.29 54.04
N GLN A 137 -10.44 -0.24 54.61
CA GLN A 137 -9.92 -0.27 55.96
C GLN A 137 -11.08 -0.32 56.95
N VAL A 138 -11.32 -1.51 57.41
CA VAL A 138 -11.90 -1.91 58.70
C VAL A 138 -12.71 -0.81 59.43
N ASN A 139 -14.04 -0.89 59.34
CA ASN A 139 -14.95 -0.24 60.28
C ASN A 139 -14.79 -0.80 61.71
N ASN A 140 -13.59 -0.78 62.27
CA ASN A 140 -13.32 -1.07 63.64
C ASN A 140 -12.52 0.05 64.26
N LYS A 141 -13.23 0.93 64.94
CA LYS A 141 -12.75 2.08 65.72
C LYS A 141 -11.84 1.66 66.89
N GLN A 142 -10.97 0.75 66.83
CA GLN A 142 -9.93 0.49 67.86
C GLN A 142 -8.93 -0.62 67.46
N VAL A 143 -8.51 -0.68 66.24
CA VAL A 143 -7.42 -1.60 65.89
C VAL A 143 -6.12 -0.81 65.74
N SER A 144 -5.14 -1.20 66.57
CA SER A 144 -3.79 -0.64 66.57
C SER A 144 -3.21 -0.59 65.14
N ARG A 145 -2.41 0.44 64.79
CA ARG A 145 -1.66 0.56 63.52
C ARG A 145 -0.96 -0.74 63.08
N VAL A 146 -0.58 -1.56 64.05
CA VAL A 146 0.06 -2.87 63.82
C VAL A 146 -0.93 -3.88 63.24
N ALA A 147 -2.20 -3.85 63.66
CA ALA A 147 -3.23 -4.73 63.11
C ALA A 147 -3.70 -4.28 61.72
N GLU A 148 -3.62 -2.97 61.39
CA GLU A 148 -3.84 -2.46 60.04
C GLU A 148 -2.74 -2.92 59.10
N ILE A 149 -1.47 -2.86 59.52
CA ILE A 149 -0.34 -3.37 58.75
C ILE A 149 -0.43 -4.90 58.56
N ILE A 150 -0.81 -5.63 59.60
CA ILE A 150 -1.00 -7.10 59.55
C ILE A 150 -2.21 -7.45 58.65
N ALA A 151 -3.30 -6.71 58.70
CA ALA A 151 -4.46 -6.90 57.83
C ALA A 151 -4.13 -6.60 56.39
N MET A 152 -3.39 -5.51 56.11
CA MET A 152 -2.91 -5.16 54.78
C MET A 152 -1.92 -6.21 54.25
N TYR A 153 -1.00 -6.68 55.11
CA TYR A 153 -0.09 -7.79 54.77
C TYR A 153 -0.84 -9.10 54.54
N SER A 154 -1.89 -9.40 55.32
CA SER A 154 -2.66 -10.63 55.19
C SER A 154 -3.55 -10.67 53.95
N VAL A 155 -3.99 -9.51 53.44
CA VAL A 155 -4.68 -9.41 52.15
C VAL A 155 -3.67 -9.55 51.00
N GLN A 156 -2.50 -8.95 51.13
CA GLN A 156 -1.41 -9.02 50.14
C GLN A 156 -0.82 -10.44 50.04
N VAL A 157 -0.80 -11.21 51.12
CA VAL A 157 -0.37 -12.63 51.14
C VAL A 157 -1.42 -13.55 50.51
N ARG A 158 -2.71 -13.13 50.45
CA ARG A 158 -3.81 -13.95 49.93
C ARG A 158 -4.00 -13.88 48.44
N CYS A 159 -3.61 -12.79 47.79
CA CYS A 159 -3.75 -12.62 46.35
C CYS A 159 -2.62 -11.77 45.82
N VAL A 160 -1.85 -12.33 44.92
CA VAL A 160 -0.80 -11.57 44.20
C VAL A 160 -1.46 -10.72 43.15
N ASN A 161 -1.22 -9.41 43.19
CA ASN A 161 -1.72 -8.49 42.20
C ASN A 161 -0.74 -8.43 41.03
N GLN A 162 -1.15 -8.90 39.86
CA GLN A 162 -0.34 -8.96 38.65
C GLN A 162 -0.67 -7.80 37.66
N ILE A 163 -1.15 -6.66 38.17
CA ILE A 163 -1.50 -5.50 37.35
C ILE A 163 -0.31 -4.98 36.53
N GLU A 164 0.91 -5.25 36.98
CA GLU A 164 2.13 -4.92 36.21
C GLU A 164 2.20 -5.68 34.89
N GLU A 165 1.61 -6.87 34.77
CA GLU A 165 1.56 -7.62 33.52
C GLU A 165 0.70 -6.88 32.48
N VAL A 166 -0.40 -6.23 32.88
CA VAL A 166 -1.22 -5.37 32.02
C VAL A 166 -0.36 -4.23 31.45
N CYS A 167 0.43 -3.57 32.31
CA CYS A 167 1.31 -2.49 31.90
C CYS A 167 2.39 -2.97 30.94
N LYS A 168 2.97 -4.14 31.17
CA LYS A 168 3.96 -4.75 30.27
C LYS A 168 3.35 -5.12 28.93
N ASP A 169 2.15 -5.66 28.89
CA ASP A 169 1.44 -5.97 27.65
C ASP A 169 1.17 -4.71 26.83
N ILE A 170 0.74 -3.62 27.49
CA ILE A 170 0.56 -2.32 26.84
C ILE A 170 1.89 -1.81 26.27
N GLU A 171 2.96 -1.79 27.07
CA GLU A 171 4.29 -1.34 26.63
C GLU A 171 4.83 -2.16 25.44
N LYS A 172 4.67 -3.49 25.53
CA LYS A 172 5.06 -4.40 24.45
C LYS A 172 4.29 -4.10 23.16
N THR A 173 2.98 -3.89 23.28
CA THR A 173 2.12 -3.59 22.12
C THR A 173 2.46 -2.24 21.52
N ILE A 174 2.69 -1.20 22.32
CA ILE A 174 3.14 0.12 21.83
C ILE A 174 4.43 -0.03 21.02
N ASN A 175 5.43 -0.72 21.57
CA ASN A 175 6.71 -0.93 20.88
C ASN A 175 6.52 -1.74 19.60
N GLN A 176 5.65 -2.75 19.59
CA GLN A 176 5.35 -3.56 18.42
C GLN A 176 4.61 -2.75 17.33
N THR A 177 3.65 -1.93 17.71
CA THR A 177 2.91 -1.05 16.79
C THR A 177 3.85 -0.01 16.16
N ILE A 178 4.74 0.60 16.95
CA ILE A 178 5.77 1.51 16.44
C ILE A 178 6.66 0.78 15.43
N GLN A 179 7.16 -0.42 15.76
CA GLN A 179 8.02 -1.19 14.86
C GLN A 179 7.29 -1.60 13.59
N ASN A 180 6.04 -2.03 13.69
CA ASN A 180 5.22 -2.37 12.53
C ASN A 180 4.98 -1.16 11.62
N THR A 181 4.75 0.01 12.20
CA THR A 181 4.57 1.27 11.46
C THR A 181 5.85 1.67 10.72
N LEU A 182 7.01 1.56 11.38
CA LEU A 182 8.31 1.82 10.75
C LEU A 182 8.60 0.85 9.61
N ASN A 183 8.36 -0.45 9.82
CA ASN A 183 8.53 -1.46 8.77
C ASN A 183 7.56 -1.26 7.59
N SER A 184 6.33 -0.79 7.86
CA SER A 184 5.38 -0.44 6.80
C SER A 184 5.87 0.77 6.01
N LEU A 185 6.35 1.81 6.70
CA LEU A 185 6.91 3.00 6.07
C LEU A 185 8.11 2.65 5.18
N GLU A 186 9.02 1.81 5.67
CA GLU A 186 10.17 1.33 4.88
C GLU A 186 9.71 0.62 3.60
N LYS A 187 8.74 -0.30 3.71
CA LYS A 187 8.17 -0.99 2.53
C LYS A 187 7.49 -0.05 1.55
N ASP A 188 6.81 0.96 2.06
CA ASP A 188 6.15 1.97 1.23
C ASP A 188 7.19 2.82 0.49
N CYS A 189 8.29 3.21 1.16
CA CYS A 189 9.42 3.90 0.55
C CYS A 189 10.06 3.07 -0.57
N ASP A 190 10.36 1.79 -0.30
CA ASP A 190 10.90 0.86 -1.30
C ASP A 190 9.97 0.70 -2.51
N SER A 191 8.67 0.65 -2.25
CA SER A 191 7.67 0.53 -3.31
C SER A 191 7.61 1.78 -4.18
N ILE A 192 7.67 2.96 -3.57
CA ILE A 192 7.72 4.24 -4.27
C ILE A 192 9.00 4.35 -5.11
N GLU A 193 10.16 3.98 -4.55
CA GLU A 193 11.44 3.99 -5.28
C GLU A 193 11.36 3.10 -6.53
N LYS A 194 10.86 1.87 -6.40
CA LYS A 194 10.68 0.96 -7.54
C LYS A 194 9.76 1.53 -8.62
N LEU A 195 8.63 2.10 -8.22
CA LEU A 195 7.69 2.70 -9.17
C LEU A 195 8.29 3.90 -9.91
N VAL A 196 9.09 4.72 -9.23
CA VAL A 196 9.78 5.86 -9.85
C VAL A 196 10.84 5.35 -10.83
N ASP A 197 11.64 4.37 -10.45
CA ASP A 197 12.65 3.77 -11.33
C ASP A 197 12.02 3.12 -12.57
N GLU A 198 10.91 2.41 -12.40
CA GLU A 198 10.16 1.85 -13.53
C GLU A 198 9.64 2.93 -14.47
N ALA A 199 9.11 4.03 -13.91
CA ALA A 199 8.62 5.15 -14.71
C ALA A 199 9.74 5.83 -15.53
N ILE A 200 10.91 6.06 -14.91
CA ILE A 200 12.09 6.63 -15.58
C ILE A 200 12.63 5.68 -16.64
N ASN A 201 12.73 4.39 -16.33
CA ASN A 201 13.20 3.38 -17.28
C ASN A 201 12.26 3.22 -18.47
N LYS A 202 10.95 3.29 -18.23
CA LYS A 202 9.94 3.29 -19.28
C LYS A 202 10.07 4.53 -20.18
N ASP A 203 10.27 5.72 -19.61
CA ASP A 203 10.52 6.95 -20.39
C ASP A 203 11.78 6.83 -21.25
N ASN A 204 12.88 6.35 -20.69
CA ASN A 204 14.14 6.17 -21.41
C ASN A 204 13.99 5.15 -22.56
N ARG A 205 13.29 4.03 -22.36
CA ARG A 205 12.98 3.06 -23.41
C ARG A 205 12.10 3.67 -24.50
N THR A 206 11.09 4.45 -24.11
CA THR A 206 10.19 5.14 -25.05
C THR A 206 10.96 6.17 -25.87
N ARG A 207 11.86 6.95 -25.28
CA ARG A 207 12.74 7.90 -26.00
C ARG A 207 13.65 7.21 -26.99
N ALA A 208 14.27 6.08 -26.58
CA ALA A 208 15.10 5.28 -27.50
C ALA A 208 14.29 4.71 -28.67
N SER A 209 13.07 4.23 -28.40
CA SER A 209 12.13 3.75 -29.42
C SER A 209 11.72 4.87 -30.37
N ASN A 210 11.39 6.05 -29.88
CA ASN A 210 11.04 7.22 -30.67
C ASN A 210 12.21 7.68 -31.58
N LEU A 211 13.44 7.67 -31.05
CA LEU A 211 14.64 7.98 -31.84
C LEU A 211 14.83 6.99 -32.99
N ARG A 212 14.67 5.69 -32.72
CA ARG A 212 14.74 4.66 -33.78
C ARG A 212 13.64 4.83 -34.84
N ALA A 213 12.40 5.13 -34.38
CA ALA A 213 11.29 5.38 -35.28
C ALA A 213 11.55 6.61 -36.15
N TRP A 214 12.08 7.70 -35.57
CA TRP A 214 12.45 8.91 -36.30
C TRP A 214 13.55 8.67 -37.36
N LEU A 215 14.60 7.91 -37.00
CA LEU A 215 15.68 7.56 -37.94
C LEU A 215 15.15 6.72 -39.11
N LYS A 216 14.35 5.68 -38.83
CA LYS A 216 13.75 4.82 -39.84
C LYS A 216 12.83 5.62 -40.77
N SER A 217 11.97 6.45 -40.20
CA SER A 217 11.06 7.32 -40.94
C SER A 217 11.85 8.35 -41.79
N GLY A 218 12.87 8.97 -41.18
CA GLY A 218 13.72 9.93 -41.88
C GLY A 218 14.44 9.34 -43.10
N CYS A 219 15.01 8.13 -42.98
CA CYS A 219 15.61 7.42 -44.10
C CYS A 219 14.61 7.13 -45.23
N LEU A 220 13.36 6.72 -44.86
CA LEU A 220 12.31 6.48 -45.86
C LEU A 220 11.85 7.77 -46.53
N TYR A 221 11.74 8.89 -45.82
CA TYR A 221 11.43 10.19 -46.39
C TYR A 221 12.53 10.64 -47.38
N LEU A 222 13.80 10.50 -46.99
CA LEU A 222 14.93 10.82 -47.85
C LEU A 222 14.90 9.96 -49.15
N LEU A 223 14.68 8.64 -49.00
CA LEU A 223 14.60 7.74 -50.15
C LEU A 223 13.43 8.11 -51.06
N ALA A 224 12.25 8.39 -50.49
CA ALA A 224 11.06 8.77 -51.23
C ALA A 224 11.20 10.10 -52.01
N MET A 225 12.00 11.04 -51.48
CA MET A 225 12.20 12.35 -52.11
C MET A 225 13.41 12.36 -53.07
N VAL A 226 14.54 11.80 -52.67
CA VAL A 226 15.79 11.88 -53.44
C VAL A 226 15.69 11.07 -54.71
N LEU A 227 15.08 9.89 -54.70
CA LEU A 227 15.05 8.98 -55.84
C LEU A 227 14.24 9.54 -57.01
N PRO A 228 13.00 10.03 -56.88
CA PRO A 228 12.25 10.63 -57.99
C PRO A 228 12.84 11.97 -58.46
N VAL A 229 13.37 12.77 -57.49
CA VAL A 229 14.02 14.05 -57.83
C VAL A 229 15.29 13.81 -58.63
N ALA A 230 16.14 12.88 -58.23
CA ALA A 230 17.36 12.52 -58.95
C ALA A 230 17.04 12.04 -60.39
N LEU A 231 16.00 11.20 -60.54
CA LEU A 231 15.57 10.69 -61.85
C LEU A 231 14.99 11.82 -62.70
N ALA A 232 14.17 12.69 -62.14
CA ALA A 232 13.63 13.84 -62.85
C ALA A 232 14.76 14.79 -63.31
N VAL A 233 15.73 15.11 -62.47
CA VAL A 233 16.88 15.96 -62.78
C VAL A 233 17.74 15.32 -63.85
N THR A 234 18.02 14.03 -63.78
CA THR A 234 18.82 13.33 -64.82
C THR A 234 18.12 13.32 -66.17
N LEU A 235 16.80 13.13 -66.18
CA LEU A 235 16.02 13.21 -67.46
C LEU A 235 16.00 14.62 -68.03
N VAL A 236 15.79 15.66 -67.23
CA VAL A 236 15.81 17.06 -67.67
C VAL A 236 17.18 17.43 -68.20
N LEU A 237 18.26 17.10 -67.47
CA LEU A 237 19.64 17.35 -67.96
C LEU A 237 19.95 16.59 -69.25
N ALA A 238 19.43 15.37 -69.40
CA ALA A 238 19.60 14.62 -70.66
C ALA A 238 18.81 15.19 -71.85
N MET A 239 17.67 15.86 -71.57
CA MET A 239 16.90 16.53 -72.66
C MET A 239 17.44 17.89 -73.00
N MET A 240 18.04 18.62 -72.05
CA MET A 240 18.54 19.98 -72.27
C MET A 240 20.07 20.05 -72.51
N GLU A 241 20.64 19.07 -73.22
CA GLU A 241 22.09 18.97 -73.47
C GLU A 241 22.73 20.27 -74.01
N GLY A 242 22.04 21.01 -74.87
CA GLY A 242 22.52 22.29 -75.45
C GLY A 242 22.69 23.36 -74.35
N VAL A 243 21.71 23.53 -73.51
CA VAL A 243 21.72 24.52 -72.40
C VAL A 243 22.77 24.19 -71.35
N VAL A 244 22.93 22.89 -71.04
CA VAL A 244 23.93 22.40 -70.10
C VAL A 244 25.35 22.66 -70.66
N MET A 245 25.55 22.51 -71.92
CA MET A 245 26.83 22.75 -72.57
C MET A 245 27.22 24.24 -72.57
N ASP A 246 26.23 25.13 -72.72
CA ASP A 246 26.45 26.59 -72.69
C ASP A 246 26.72 27.09 -71.22
N LEU A 247 26.12 26.47 -70.20
CA LEU A 247 26.26 26.88 -68.84
C LEU A 247 27.49 26.28 -68.10
N MET A 248 27.82 25.01 -68.35
CA MET A 248 28.81 24.25 -67.55
C MET A 248 30.11 23.93 -68.37
N GLY A 249 30.17 24.24 -69.67
CA GLY A 249 31.32 23.95 -70.51
C GLY A 249 31.41 22.48 -70.93
N LYS A 250 32.27 22.24 -72.02
CA LYS A 250 32.36 20.94 -72.66
C LYS A 250 32.83 19.78 -71.77
N GLU A 251 33.74 20.01 -70.84
CA GLU A 251 34.30 18.95 -70.04
C GLU A 251 33.27 18.41 -69.03
N MET A 252 32.56 19.28 -68.25
CA MET A 252 31.52 18.88 -67.33
C MET A 252 30.34 18.24 -68.05
N THR A 253 30.00 18.70 -69.25
CA THR A 253 28.93 18.07 -70.00
C THR A 253 29.28 16.64 -70.42
N ASN A 254 30.53 16.35 -70.78
CA ASN A 254 30.97 15.00 -71.09
C ASN A 254 30.92 14.05 -69.93
N VAL A 255 31.30 14.48 -68.71
CA VAL A 255 31.18 13.71 -67.50
C VAL A 255 29.69 13.46 -67.17
N LEU A 256 28.87 14.50 -67.29
CA LEU A 256 27.43 14.38 -67.04
C LEU A 256 26.73 13.45 -68.01
N LYS A 257 27.13 13.50 -69.31
CA LYS A 257 26.67 12.57 -70.35
C LYS A 257 26.94 11.11 -69.94
N TRP A 258 28.10 10.84 -69.44
CA TRP A 258 28.47 9.47 -69.04
C TRP A 258 27.51 8.90 -68.02
N TYR A 259 27.01 9.68 -67.01
CA TYR A 259 26.05 9.28 -66.02
C TYR A 259 24.59 9.30 -66.52
N THR A 260 24.22 10.24 -67.39
CA THR A 260 22.83 10.39 -67.84
C THR A 260 22.48 9.52 -69.04
N LEU A 261 23.47 9.16 -69.88
CA LEU A 261 23.29 8.38 -71.08
C LEU A 261 22.63 7.02 -70.90
N PRO A 262 23.03 6.20 -69.93
CA PRO A 262 22.36 4.92 -69.66
C PRO A 262 20.91 5.09 -69.26
N ILE A 263 20.58 6.10 -68.42
CA ILE A 263 19.22 6.39 -67.96
C ILE A 263 18.35 6.90 -69.13
N LYS A 264 18.92 7.81 -70.00
CA LYS A 264 18.26 8.31 -71.20
C LYS A 264 17.98 7.19 -72.19
N LYS A 265 18.97 6.32 -72.44
CA LYS A 265 18.84 5.19 -73.34
C LYS A 265 17.80 4.17 -72.88
N PHE A 266 17.79 3.89 -71.57
CA PHE A 266 16.81 3.04 -70.97
C PHE A 266 15.40 3.64 -71.09
N TRP A 267 15.22 4.92 -70.75
CA TRP A 267 13.94 5.61 -70.81
C TRP A 267 13.38 5.70 -72.16
N SER A 268 14.24 6.04 -73.21
CA SER A 268 13.84 6.17 -74.59
C SER A 268 13.61 4.84 -75.31
N SER A 269 14.02 3.73 -74.76
CA SER A 269 13.78 2.38 -75.28
C SER A 269 12.32 1.93 -75.20
N TYR A 270 11.51 2.62 -74.38
CA TYR A 270 10.09 2.28 -74.18
C TYR A 270 9.19 3.20 -75.03
N PRO A 271 8.05 2.70 -75.63
CA PRO A 271 7.03 3.50 -76.21
C PRO A 271 6.47 4.59 -75.26
N PRO A 272 5.98 5.72 -75.83
CA PRO A 272 5.51 6.84 -74.99
C PRO A 272 4.45 6.46 -73.93
N ASP A 273 3.56 5.54 -74.27
CA ASP A 273 2.51 5.06 -73.37
C ASP A 273 3.10 4.36 -72.12
N TYR A 274 4.13 3.55 -72.35
CA TYR A 274 4.81 2.85 -71.21
C TYR A 274 5.67 3.81 -70.40
N GLN A 275 6.20 4.87 -70.97
CA GLN A 275 6.90 5.93 -70.23
C GLN A 275 5.93 6.66 -69.28
N LEU A 276 4.68 6.91 -69.75
CA LEU A 276 3.65 7.50 -68.92
C LEU A 276 3.28 6.61 -67.73
N TYR A 277 3.08 5.29 -67.98
CA TYR A 277 2.82 4.33 -66.92
C TYR A 277 3.98 4.19 -65.92
N GLY A 278 5.22 4.25 -66.43
CA GLY A 278 6.41 4.25 -65.57
C GLY A 278 6.50 5.47 -64.65
N ALA A 279 6.22 6.67 -65.22
CA ALA A 279 6.14 7.90 -64.40
C ALA A 279 5.04 7.86 -63.38
N LEU A 280 3.85 7.36 -63.72
CA LEU A 280 2.72 7.21 -62.81
C LEU A 280 3.01 6.18 -61.69
N GLY A 281 3.65 5.04 -62.07
CA GLY A 281 4.13 4.05 -61.13
C GLY A 281 5.13 4.63 -60.10
N LEU A 282 6.02 5.50 -60.54
CA LEU A 282 6.99 6.17 -59.67
C LEU A 282 6.30 7.14 -58.69
N VAL A 283 5.29 7.87 -59.15
CA VAL A 283 4.47 8.73 -58.27
C VAL A 283 3.74 7.89 -57.22
N VAL A 284 3.13 6.79 -57.65
CA VAL A 284 2.43 5.88 -56.68
C VAL A 284 3.39 5.29 -55.65
N THR A 285 4.57 4.83 -56.10
CA THR A 285 5.59 4.29 -55.18
C THR A 285 6.10 5.34 -54.21
N THR A 286 6.30 6.59 -54.63
CA THR A 286 6.68 7.68 -53.71
C THR A 286 5.59 7.98 -52.70
N LEU A 287 4.31 7.99 -53.10
CA LEU A 287 3.18 8.19 -52.18
C LEU A 287 3.07 7.06 -51.15
N VAL A 288 3.28 5.82 -51.58
CA VAL A 288 3.29 4.65 -50.69
C VAL A 288 4.47 4.74 -49.71
N LEU A 289 5.66 5.10 -50.15
CA LEU A 289 6.83 5.28 -49.27
C LEU A 289 6.61 6.42 -48.27
N LEU A 290 6.02 7.53 -48.66
CA LEU A 290 5.67 8.65 -47.80
C LEU A 290 4.62 8.23 -46.76
N GLY A 291 3.61 7.44 -47.14
CA GLY A 291 2.63 6.89 -46.26
C GLY A 291 3.24 5.94 -45.21
N LEU A 292 4.12 5.03 -45.67
CA LEU A 292 4.86 4.13 -44.78
C LEU A 292 5.79 4.89 -43.81
N ALA A 293 6.51 5.90 -44.31
CA ALA A 293 7.37 6.75 -43.51
C ALA A 293 6.56 7.47 -42.40
N SER A 294 5.40 8.02 -42.75
CA SER A 294 4.48 8.65 -41.78
C SER A 294 3.95 7.68 -40.76
N PHE A 295 3.62 6.45 -41.14
CA PHE A 295 3.13 5.41 -40.23
C PHE A 295 4.22 4.95 -39.27
N LEU A 296 5.43 4.69 -39.75
CA LEU A 296 6.58 4.25 -38.93
C LEU A 296 7.16 5.38 -38.07
N GLY A 297 6.90 6.63 -38.42
CA GLY A 297 7.35 7.82 -37.68
C GLY A 297 6.47 8.18 -36.47
N LYS A 298 5.40 7.43 -36.19
CA LYS A 298 4.56 7.69 -35.00
C LYS A 298 5.37 7.54 -33.74
N THR A 299 5.43 8.60 -32.93
CA THR A 299 6.13 8.65 -31.64
C THR A 299 5.14 8.51 -30.48
N SER A 300 5.56 7.83 -29.43
CA SER A 300 4.80 7.73 -28.18
C SER A 300 5.13 8.91 -27.27
N ALA A 301 4.16 9.29 -26.43
CA ALA A 301 4.33 10.37 -25.47
C ALA A 301 5.45 10.02 -24.46
N THR A 302 6.32 10.98 -24.20
CA THR A 302 7.42 10.88 -23.23
C THR A 302 7.20 11.87 -22.09
N LEU A 303 7.84 11.63 -20.95
CA LEU A 303 7.78 12.55 -19.82
C LEU A 303 8.36 13.90 -20.16
N THR A 304 7.69 14.97 -19.73
CA THR A 304 8.21 16.33 -19.84
C THR A 304 9.40 16.52 -18.89
N ARG A 305 10.25 17.50 -19.18
CA ARG A 305 11.40 17.83 -18.31
C ARG A 305 10.95 18.16 -16.88
N LYS A 306 9.80 18.82 -16.72
CA LYS A 306 9.22 19.17 -15.41
C LYS A 306 8.78 17.92 -14.65
N GLN A 307 8.08 17.00 -15.30
CA GLN A 307 7.66 15.72 -14.70
C GLN A 307 8.84 14.85 -14.30
N LYS A 308 9.87 14.76 -15.17
CA LYS A 308 11.08 14.00 -14.84
C LYS A 308 11.82 14.57 -13.65
N ARG A 309 11.91 15.89 -13.53
CA ARG A 309 12.50 16.56 -12.36
C ARG A 309 11.71 16.25 -11.09
N GLN A 310 10.40 16.39 -11.13
CA GLN A 310 9.53 16.07 -9.99
C GLN A 310 9.64 14.60 -9.53
N LEU A 311 9.85 13.66 -10.44
CA LEU A 311 10.07 12.27 -10.10
C LEU A 311 11.43 12.05 -9.44
N LEU A 312 12.48 12.71 -9.93
CA LEU A 312 13.82 12.64 -9.33
C LEU A 312 13.84 13.29 -7.94
N ASP A 313 13.19 14.45 -7.76
CA ASP A 313 13.07 15.11 -6.46
C ASP A 313 12.33 14.22 -5.45
N LYS A 314 11.26 13.52 -5.89
CA LYS A 314 10.55 12.54 -5.05
C LYS A 314 11.40 11.33 -4.70
N GLN A 315 12.21 10.85 -5.62
CA GLN A 315 13.14 9.74 -5.38
C GLN A 315 14.20 10.12 -4.35
N GLU A 316 14.76 11.33 -4.45
CA GLU A 316 15.73 11.83 -3.49
C GLU A 316 15.13 12.01 -2.09
N PHE A 317 13.86 12.43 -2.00
CA PHE A 317 13.15 12.57 -0.73
C PHE A 317 12.86 11.23 -0.04
N VAL A 318 12.65 10.16 -0.81
CA VAL A 318 12.32 8.82 -0.29
C VAL A 318 13.57 8.05 0.15
N ARG A 319 14.73 8.33 -0.43
CA ARG A 319 16.04 7.78 0.00
C ARG A 319 16.52 8.39 1.31
#